data_3260f0a1b3141c91f5c12cbd7d05e415
#
_entry.id   3260f0a1b3141c91f5c12cbd7d05e415
#
_cell.length_a   1.000
_cell.length_b   1.000
_cell.length_c   1.000
_cell.angle_alpha   90.00
_cell.angle_beta   90.00
_cell.angle_gamma   90.00
#
_symmetry.space_group_name_H-M   'P 1'
#
loop_
_entity.id
_entity.type
_entity.pdbx_description
1 polymer ?
#
loop_
_entity_poly.entity_id
_entity_poly.type
_entity_poly.pdbx_seq_one_letter_code
_entity_poly.pdbx_strand_id
1 'polypeptide(L)'
;MKKFLIILLVIIILATGGYLGYRIYKSKTENITDLGTDVIEEPKEEPKKEVQIFKGTDRPIALMIDNHKGALPQGGLNDAYMVYEIIVEGGESRLMALFKGKDLEKIGPVRSSRHYFLDYALENDAIYVHFGWSPQAEYDISNLKVNNINGISESSKSFWRVKDKSAPHNVATSIAKIKEIAQRKNYRMTSDKKSVLHYVTDDVKLENGQKADTITIPYTNTNSNTVKYTYDAETQRYQRYSKGDIF
;
A
#
# COMPACT_ATOMS: atom_id res chain seq x y z
N MET A 1 -77.80 52.66 17.46
CA MET A 1 -78.03 51.29 16.95
C MET A 1 -77.16 50.96 15.71
N LYS A 2 -77.19 51.74 14.61
CA LYS A 2 -76.46 51.44 13.38
C LYS A 2 -74.96 51.28 13.57
N LYS A 3 -74.26 52.12 14.37
CA LYS A 3 -72.84 52.05 14.64
C LYS A 3 -72.48 50.79 15.40
N PHE A 4 -73.29 50.35 16.34
CA PHE A 4 -73.06 49.12 17.12
C PHE A 4 -73.14 47.84 16.23
N LEU A 5 -74.16 47.86 15.30
CA LEU A 5 -74.29 46.73 14.35
C LEU A 5 -73.11 46.63 13.41
N ILE A 6 -72.56 47.76 12.97
CA ILE A 6 -71.37 47.76 12.10
C ILE A 6 -70.12 47.21 12.84
N ILE A 7 -69.93 47.64 14.08
CA ILE A 7 -68.81 47.12 14.91
C ILE A 7 -68.94 45.62 15.15
N LEU A 8 -70.17 45.15 15.46
CA LEU A 8 -70.40 43.73 15.67
C LEU A 8 -70.16 42.93 14.38
N LEU A 9 -70.54 43.44 13.22
CA LEU A 9 -70.28 42.77 11.93
C LEU A 9 -68.82 42.71 11.60
N VAL A 10 -68.06 43.78 11.89
CA VAL A 10 -66.62 43.78 11.71
C VAL A 10 -65.87 42.72 12.62
N ILE A 11 -66.35 42.63 13.87
CA ILE A 11 -65.80 41.62 14.79
C ILE A 11 -66.06 40.18 14.31
N ILE A 12 -67.25 39.91 13.80
CA ILE A 12 -67.64 38.63 13.24
C ILE A 12 -66.79 38.29 12.00
N ILE A 13 -66.58 39.27 11.11
CA ILE A 13 -65.72 39.06 9.92
C ILE A 13 -64.29 38.78 10.31
N LEU A 14 -63.75 39.51 11.29
CA LEU A 14 -62.36 39.26 11.78
C LEU A 14 -62.23 37.90 12.49
N ALA A 15 -63.23 37.52 13.28
CA ALA A 15 -63.20 36.20 13.95
C ALA A 15 -63.37 35.04 12.97
N THR A 16 -64.23 35.17 11.97
CA THR A 16 -64.39 34.13 10.94
C THR A 16 -63.18 34.06 10.01
N GLY A 17 -62.63 35.20 9.60
CA GLY A 17 -61.39 35.27 8.83
C GLY A 17 -60.17 34.67 9.58
N GLY A 18 -60.04 35.00 10.86
CA GLY A 18 -59.02 34.45 11.74
C GLY A 18 -59.17 32.94 11.93
N TYR A 19 -60.40 32.46 12.12
CA TYR A 19 -60.65 31.01 12.26
C TYR A 19 -60.39 30.24 10.95
N LEU A 20 -60.76 30.78 9.81
CA LEU A 20 -60.47 30.17 8.51
C LEU A 20 -58.97 30.13 8.23
N GLY A 21 -58.26 31.24 8.52
CA GLY A 21 -56.81 31.30 8.42
C GLY A 21 -56.11 30.29 9.30
N TYR A 22 -56.54 30.15 10.54
CA TYR A 22 -56.03 29.13 11.47
C TYR A 22 -56.29 27.71 10.98
N ARG A 23 -57.48 27.41 10.44
CA ARG A 23 -57.78 26.08 9.88
C ARG A 23 -56.91 25.74 8.66
N ILE A 24 -56.69 26.72 7.76
CA ILE A 24 -55.83 26.53 6.60
C ILE A 24 -54.39 26.33 7.04
N TYR A 25 -53.89 27.09 8.01
CA TYR A 25 -52.57 26.94 8.58
C TYR A 25 -52.40 25.57 9.23
N LYS A 26 -53.36 25.13 10.06
CA LYS A 26 -53.32 23.84 10.73
C LYS A 26 -53.38 22.68 9.72
N SER A 27 -54.24 22.76 8.70
CA SER A 27 -54.29 21.74 7.62
C SER A 27 -53.02 21.66 6.81
N LYS A 28 -52.31 22.78 6.56
CA LYS A 28 -51.02 22.76 5.91
C LYS A 28 -49.92 22.15 6.78
N THR A 29 -49.97 22.40 8.10
CA THR A 29 -48.96 21.82 9.04
C THR A 29 -49.20 20.33 9.27
N GLU A 30 -50.46 19.89 9.36
CA GLU A 30 -50.76 18.45 9.51
C GLU A 30 -50.46 17.66 8.24
N ASN A 31 -50.57 18.22 7.05
CA ASN A 31 -50.16 17.56 5.79
C ASN A 31 -48.64 17.56 5.57
N ILE A 32 -47.84 18.33 6.30
CA ILE A 32 -46.37 18.30 6.24
C ILE A 32 -45.82 17.25 7.19
N THR A 33 -46.54 16.88 8.24
CA THR A 33 -46.13 15.83 9.19
C THR A 33 -46.49 14.42 8.74
N ASP A 34 -47.35 14.28 7.71
CA ASP A 34 -47.73 12.95 7.18
C ASP A 34 -47.15 12.65 5.78
N LEU A 35 -46.21 13.47 5.29
CA LEU A 35 -45.20 13.00 4.37
C LEU A 35 -44.25 12.12 5.22
N GLY A 36 -44.61 10.84 5.31
CA GLY A 36 -43.69 9.84 5.83
C GLY A 36 -42.32 10.14 5.27
N THR A 37 -41.41 10.52 6.11
CA THR A 37 -40.02 10.29 5.85
C THR A 37 -39.90 8.78 5.75
N ASP A 38 -40.19 8.21 4.58
CA ASP A 38 -39.44 7.07 4.13
C ASP A 38 -37.99 7.56 4.18
N VAL A 39 -37.37 7.40 5.33
CA VAL A 39 -35.92 7.33 5.44
C VAL A 39 -35.62 6.18 4.50
N ILE A 40 -35.30 6.51 3.24
CA ILE A 40 -34.53 5.62 2.41
C ILE A 40 -33.27 5.43 3.26
N GLU A 41 -33.26 4.39 4.09
CA GLU A 41 -32.01 3.89 4.66
C GLU A 41 -31.15 3.68 3.43
N GLU A 42 -30.19 4.60 3.22
CA GLU A 42 -29.11 4.34 2.29
C GLU A 42 -28.63 2.93 2.65
N PRO A 43 -28.55 2.02 1.67
CA PRO A 43 -28.09 0.66 1.94
C PRO A 43 -26.83 0.80 2.78
N LYS A 44 -26.87 0.36 4.02
CA LYS A 44 -25.69 0.33 4.90
C LYS A 44 -24.67 -0.45 4.10
N GLU A 45 -23.72 0.26 3.45
CA GLU A 45 -22.62 -0.40 2.77
C GLU A 45 -21.99 -1.32 3.80
N GLU A 46 -22.14 -2.62 3.58
CA GLU A 46 -21.43 -3.59 4.41
C GLU A 46 -19.97 -3.20 4.38
N PRO A 47 -19.29 -3.16 5.54
CA PRO A 47 -17.89 -2.77 5.59
C PRO A 47 -17.13 -3.67 4.61
N LYS A 48 -16.59 -3.06 3.55
CA LYS A 48 -15.79 -3.77 2.54
C LYS A 48 -14.72 -4.55 3.29
N LYS A 49 -14.72 -5.87 3.14
CA LYS A 49 -13.67 -6.72 3.72
C LYS A 49 -12.34 -6.26 3.17
N GLU A 50 -11.52 -5.62 3.99
CA GLU A 50 -10.16 -5.24 3.60
C GLU A 50 -9.26 -6.47 3.65
N VAL A 51 -8.53 -6.75 2.58
CA VAL A 51 -7.49 -7.78 2.58
C VAL A 51 -6.32 -7.30 3.43
N GLN A 52 -6.05 -7.99 4.53
CA GLN A 52 -4.85 -7.75 5.33
C GLN A 52 -3.69 -8.59 4.80
N ILE A 53 -2.84 -8.00 3.95
CA ILE A 53 -1.60 -8.63 3.43
C ILE A 53 -0.49 -8.69 4.47
N PHE A 54 -0.59 -7.92 5.56
CA PHE A 54 0.32 -7.93 6.70
C PHE A 54 -0.43 -7.58 7.98
N LYS A 55 0.09 -8.04 9.12
CA LYS A 55 -0.46 -7.72 10.45
C LYS A 55 0.38 -6.65 11.15
N GLY A 56 -0.30 -5.82 11.97
CA GLY A 56 0.36 -4.86 12.85
C GLY A 56 0.68 -3.52 12.21
N THR A 57 1.19 -2.62 13.04
CA THR A 57 1.51 -1.23 12.73
C THR A 57 2.99 -0.98 12.50
N ASP A 58 3.81 -2.02 12.41
CA ASP A 58 5.24 -1.90 12.13
C ASP A 58 5.45 -1.07 10.85
N ARG A 59 6.41 -0.16 10.88
CA ARG A 59 6.84 0.56 9.68
C ARG A 59 7.50 -0.41 8.72
N PRO A 60 7.16 -0.41 7.42
CA PRO A 60 7.78 -1.29 6.44
C PRO A 60 9.30 -1.10 6.35
N ILE A 61 10.00 -2.18 6.04
CA ILE A 61 11.42 -2.18 5.70
C ILE A 61 11.53 -2.46 4.21
N ALA A 62 12.13 -1.55 3.44
CA ALA A 62 12.43 -1.70 2.02
C ALA A 62 13.91 -2.05 1.86
N LEU A 63 14.21 -3.31 1.56
CA LEU A 63 15.58 -3.83 1.48
C LEU A 63 16.00 -4.05 0.03
N MET A 64 17.12 -3.45 -0.36
CA MET A 64 17.75 -3.68 -1.65
C MET A 64 18.37 -5.07 -1.71
N ILE A 65 17.90 -5.92 -2.62
CA ILE A 65 18.33 -7.31 -2.78
C ILE A 65 18.99 -7.49 -4.15
N ASP A 66 20.09 -8.22 -4.15
CA ASP A 66 20.86 -8.59 -5.33
C ASP A 66 20.10 -9.62 -6.18
N ASN A 67 20.01 -9.38 -7.48
CA ASN A 67 19.42 -10.32 -8.43
C ASN A 67 20.43 -10.86 -9.45
N HIS A 68 21.72 -10.69 -9.21
CA HIS A 68 22.76 -11.30 -10.01
C HIS A 68 22.79 -12.83 -9.81
N LYS A 69 23.17 -13.61 -10.82
CA LYS A 69 23.24 -15.07 -10.74
C LYS A 69 24.06 -15.58 -9.55
N GLY A 70 25.17 -14.88 -9.21
CA GLY A 70 26.00 -15.20 -8.04
C GLY A 70 25.36 -14.94 -6.67
N ALA A 71 24.20 -14.32 -6.64
CA ALA A 71 23.43 -14.03 -5.43
C ALA A 71 22.41 -15.12 -5.10
N LEU A 72 22.13 -16.03 -6.02
CA LEU A 72 21.08 -17.04 -5.91
C LEU A 72 21.47 -18.20 -5.01
N PRO A 73 20.51 -18.83 -4.27
CA PRO A 73 19.20 -18.30 -3.99
C PRO A 73 19.26 -17.15 -2.99
N GLN A 74 18.30 -16.18 -3.09
CA GLN A 74 18.18 -15.11 -2.10
C GLN A 74 17.50 -15.62 -0.83
N GLY A 75 17.96 -15.12 0.32
CA GLY A 75 17.34 -15.39 1.61
C GLY A 75 16.19 -14.43 1.91
N GLY A 76 15.05 -14.97 2.35
CA GLY A 76 13.91 -14.19 2.87
C GLY A 76 13.02 -13.52 1.81
N LEU A 77 13.30 -13.67 0.52
CA LEU A 77 12.54 -12.97 -0.53
C LEU A 77 11.06 -13.37 -0.55
N ASN A 78 10.74 -14.63 -0.31
CA ASN A 78 9.36 -15.15 -0.29
C ASN A 78 8.53 -14.64 0.91
N ASP A 79 9.16 -14.04 1.91
CA ASP A 79 8.48 -13.42 3.06
C ASP A 79 8.12 -11.95 2.84
N ALA A 80 8.58 -11.35 1.74
CA ALA A 80 8.21 -10.00 1.36
C ALA A 80 6.73 -9.94 0.95
N TYR A 81 6.04 -8.88 1.39
CA TYR A 81 4.66 -8.66 0.95
C TYR A 81 4.58 -7.99 -0.43
N MET A 82 5.68 -7.38 -0.88
CA MET A 82 5.81 -6.74 -2.18
C MET A 82 7.27 -6.73 -2.62
N VAL A 83 7.52 -6.92 -3.90
CA VAL A 83 8.86 -6.84 -4.50
C VAL A 83 8.80 -5.97 -5.75
N TYR A 84 9.64 -4.94 -5.78
CA TYR A 84 9.89 -4.14 -6.98
C TYR A 84 11.14 -4.67 -7.68
N GLU A 85 11.03 -4.95 -8.97
CA GLU A 85 12.14 -5.36 -9.80
C GLU A 85 12.36 -4.32 -10.89
N ILE A 86 13.55 -3.69 -10.89
CA ILE A 86 13.90 -2.62 -11.82
C ILE A 86 15.27 -2.91 -12.42
N ILE A 87 15.43 -2.58 -13.70
CA ILE A 87 16.72 -2.69 -14.41
C ILE A 87 17.77 -1.76 -13.79
N VAL A 88 18.99 -2.24 -13.72
CA VAL A 88 20.18 -1.49 -13.28
C VAL A 88 21.27 -1.58 -14.35
N GLU A 89 22.48 -1.15 -14.04
CA GLU A 89 23.60 -1.16 -14.98
C GLU A 89 23.94 -2.59 -15.46
N GLY A 90 24.51 -2.69 -16.64
CA GLY A 90 24.98 -3.96 -17.24
C GLY A 90 23.85 -4.88 -17.72
N GLY A 91 22.62 -4.37 -17.85
CA GLY A 91 21.47 -5.19 -18.25
C GLY A 91 20.95 -6.13 -17.15
N GLU A 92 21.46 -5.99 -15.92
CA GLU A 92 20.94 -6.71 -14.75
C GLU A 92 19.68 -6.02 -14.21
N SER A 93 18.88 -6.76 -13.45
CA SER A 93 17.84 -6.18 -12.60
C SER A 93 18.24 -6.26 -11.13
N ARG A 94 17.62 -5.43 -10.31
CA ARG A 94 17.76 -5.43 -8.86
C ARG A 94 16.40 -5.45 -8.22
N LEU A 95 16.31 -6.10 -7.07
CA LEU A 95 15.09 -6.21 -6.32
C LEU A 95 15.09 -5.21 -5.14
N MET A 96 13.94 -4.68 -4.83
CA MET A 96 13.65 -4.06 -3.54
C MET A 96 12.49 -4.81 -2.92
N ALA A 97 12.75 -5.52 -1.84
CA ALA A 97 11.76 -6.33 -1.12
C ALA A 97 11.25 -5.58 0.11
N LEU A 98 9.92 -5.56 0.28
CA LEU A 98 9.26 -4.89 1.39
C LEU A 98 8.77 -5.90 2.41
N PHE A 99 9.16 -5.67 3.67
CA PHE A 99 8.80 -6.50 4.81
C PHE A 99 8.03 -5.70 5.84
N LYS A 100 6.96 -6.27 6.41
CA LYS A 100 6.20 -5.70 7.51
C LYS A 100 5.71 -6.82 8.43
N GLY A 101 5.85 -6.65 9.74
CA GLY A 101 5.41 -7.64 10.72
C GLY A 101 6.12 -9.00 10.62
N LYS A 102 7.35 -9.02 10.10
CA LYS A 102 8.18 -10.22 9.97
C LYS A 102 9.38 -10.15 10.89
N ASP A 103 9.89 -11.32 11.25
CA ASP A 103 11.18 -11.50 11.93
C ASP A 103 11.97 -12.58 11.18
N LEU A 104 13.01 -12.16 10.46
CA LEU A 104 13.83 -13.01 9.61
C LEU A 104 15.28 -12.90 10.04
N GLU A 105 15.87 -14.03 10.38
CA GLU A 105 17.25 -14.11 10.88
C GLU A 105 18.29 -13.83 9.79
N LYS A 106 17.97 -14.13 8.53
CA LYS A 106 18.89 -13.90 7.39
C LYS A 106 18.12 -13.45 6.15
N ILE A 107 18.49 -12.28 5.64
CA ILE A 107 17.93 -11.69 4.42
C ILE A 107 19.10 -11.22 3.52
N GLY A 108 18.93 -11.39 2.23
CA GLY A 108 19.90 -10.89 1.26
C GLY A 108 20.18 -11.88 0.14
N PRO A 109 21.25 -11.65 -0.66
CA PRO A 109 22.29 -10.64 -0.47
C PRO A 109 21.82 -9.21 -0.65
N VAL A 110 22.27 -8.33 0.27
CA VAL A 110 21.94 -6.90 0.25
C VAL A 110 22.81 -6.18 -0.77
N ARG A 111 22.22 -5.24 -1.51
CA ARG A 111 22.92 -4.50 -2.57
C ARG A 111 22.76 -3.00 -2.50
N SER A 112 23.51 -2.34 -3.39
CA SER A 112 23.59 -0.88 -3.45
C SER A 112 22.28 -0.25 -3.91
N SER A 113 21.98 0.91 -3.34
CA SER A 113 20.86 1.78 -3.74
C SER A 113 21.07 2.33 -5.16
N ARG A 114 19.95 2.57 -5.84
CA ARG A 114 19.81 3.43 -7.02
C ARG A 114 18.67 4.40 -6.77
N HIS A 115 18.80 5.62 -7.27
CA HIS A 115 17.89 6.73 -6.95
C HIS A 115 16.41 6.42 -7.28
N TYR A 116 16.13 5.75 -8.38
CA TYR A 116 14.76 5.43 -8.82
C TYR A 116 14.04 4.38 -7.94
N PHE A 117 14.70 3.74 -6.96
CA PHE A 117 14.05 2.94 -5.93
C PHE A 117 13.50 3.78 -4.77
N LEU A 118 13.97 5.02 -4.63
CA LEU A 118 13.59 5.88 -3.50
C LEU A 118 12.12 6.25 -3.53
N ASP A 119 11.55 6.48 -4.72
CA ASP A 119 10.14 6.82 -4.88
C ASP A 119 9.26 5.70 -4.32
N TYR A 120 9.58 4.46 -4.65
CA TYR A 120 8.86 3.27 -4.16
C TYR A 120 9.06 3.03 -2.65
N ALA A 121 10.23 3.31 -2.11
CA ALA A 121 10.47 3.23 -0.68
C ALA A 121 9.67 4.29 0.09
N LEU A 122 9.61 5.52 -0.44
CA LEU A 122 8.87 6.63 0.15
C LEU A 122 7.35 6.46 0.04
N GLU A 123 6.84 6.00 -1.10
CA GLU A 123 5.40 5.75 -1.25
C GLU A 123 4.87 4.70 -0.28
N ASN A 124 5.73 3.74 0.11
CA ASN A 124 5.41 2.73 1.12
C ASN A 124 5.74 3.18 2.56
N ASP A 125 6.19 4.42 2.77
CA ASP A 125 6.63 4.94 4.07
C ASP A 125 7.68 4.02 4.74
N ALA A 126 8.56 3.42 3.96
CA ALA A 126 9.49 2.40 4.44
C ALA A 126 10.78 2.98 5.03
N ILE A 127 11.43 2.20 5.93
CA ILE A 127 12.85 2.37 6.26
C ILE A 127 13.64 1.73 5.14
N TYR A 128 14.44 2.54 4.42
CA TYR A 128 15.17 2.09 3.25
C TYR A 128 16.53 1.50 3.62
N VAL A 129 16.81 0.27 3.22
CA VAL A 129 18.01 -0.48 3.62
C VAL A 129 18.80 -0.93 2.39
N HIS A 130 20.10 -0.65 2.37
CA HIS A 130 20.96 -0.94 1.24
C HIS A 130 22.43 -1.14 1.69
N PHE A 131 23.29 -1.61 0.79
CA PHE A 131 24.73 -1.74 1.04
C PHE A 131 25.51 -1.01 -0.06
N GLY A 132 25.84 0.26 0.21
CA GLY A 132 26.37 1.19 -0.77
C GLY A 132 25.29 1.84 -1.62
N TRP A 133 25.70 2.77 -2.47
CA TRP A 133 24.83 3.57 -3.35
C TRP A 133 25.55 4.01 -4.62
N SER A 134 24.81 4.48 -5.61
CA SER A 134 25.34 5.32 -6.69
C SER A 134 25.44 6.78 -6.23
N PRO A 135 26.30 7.63 -6.83
CA PRO A 135 26.40 9.03 -6.46
C PRO A 135 25.05 9.77 -6.49
N GLN A 136 24.20 9.50 -7.49
CA GLN A 136 22.87 10.10 -7.55
C GLN A 136 21.98 9.62 -6.41
N ALA A 137 22.02 8.32 -6.06
CA ALA A 137 21.24 7.80 -4.94
C ALA A 137 21.68 8.41 -3.59
N GLU A 138 22.99 8.63 -3.38
CA GLU A 138 23.51 9.30 -2.20
C GLU A 138 22.97 10.72 -2.07
N TYR A 139 23.05 11.48 -3.17
CA TYR A 139 22.53 12.85 -3.24
C TYR A 139 21.02 12.89 -2.94
N ASP A 140 20.22 12.05 -3.60
CA ASP A 140 18.77 12.06 -3.46
C ASP A 140 18.32 11.56 -2.08
N ILE A 141 18.98 10.54 -1.50
CA ILE A 141 18.74 10.09 -0.12
C ILE A 141 18.89 11.24 0.87
N SER A 142 19.95 12.03 0.72
CA SER A 142 20.23 13.20 1.57
C SER A 142 19.20 14.30 1.35
N ASN A 143 18.95 14.65 0.09
CA ASN A 143 18.07 15.76 -0.29
C ASN A 143 16.60 15.51 0.08
N LEU A 144 16.10 14.29 -0.12
CA LEU A 144 14.76 13.84 0.24
C LEU A 144 14.63 13.44 1.72
N LYS A 145 15.73 13.49 2.48
CA LYS A 145 15.77 13.09 3.91
C LYS A 145 15.21 11.69 4.16
N VAL A 146 15.56 10.75 3.29
CA VAL A 146 15.09 9.36 3.38
C VAL A 146 15.62 8.72 4.66
N ASN A 147 14.74 8.12 5.45
CA ASN A 147 15.17 7.28 6.57
C ASN A 147 15.86 6.03 6.02
N ASN A 148 17.19 6.05 5.94
CA ASN A 148 17.97 4.99 5.32
C ASN A 148 19.01 4.37 6.25
N ILE A 149 19.34 3.12 5.96
CA ILE A 149 20.43 2.35 6.59
C ILE A 149 21.37 1.89 5.49
N ASN A 150 22.56 2.48 5.44
CA ASN A 150 23.63 2.05 4.57
C ASN A 150 24.52 1.05 5.32
N GLY A 151 24.44 -0.23 4.98
CA GLY A 151 25.19 -1.29 5.66
C GLY A 151 26.72 -1.18 5.58
N ILE A 152 27.27 -0.36 4.63
CA ILE A 152 28.72 -0.07 4.59
C ILE A 152 29.16 0.71 5.84
N SER A 153 28.31 1.58 6.35
CA SER A 153 28.58 2.42 7.52
C SER A 153 28.24 1.72 8.85
N GLU A 154 27.72 0.49 8.80
CA GLU A 154 27.29 -0.24 9.97
C GLU A 154 28.29 -1.35 10.37
N SER A 155 28.12 -1.87 11.57
CA SER A 155 28.95 -2.96 12.08
C SER A 155 28.83 -4.24 11.25
N SER A 156 29.92 -4.97 11.08
CA SER A 156 29.93 -6.32 10.48
C SER A 156 29.08 -7.34 11.26
N LYS A 157 28.69 -7.04 12.50
CA LYS A 157 27.71 -7.84 13.25
C LYS A 157 26.26 -7.59 12.79
N SER A 158 25.99 -6.46 12.14
CA SER A 158 24.67 -6.09 11.63
C SER A 158 24.53 -6.41 10.14
N PHE A 159 25.60 -6.24 9.38
CA PHE A 159 25.70 -6.65 7.98
C PHE A 159 26.94 -7.53 7.83
N TRP A 160 26.74 -8.82 7.57
CA TRP A 160 27.82 -9.80 7.51
C TRP A 160 27.93 -10.43 6.13
N ARG A 161 29.11 -11.01 5.83
CA ARG A 161 29.30 -11.75 4.58
C ARG A 161 29.08 -13.24 4.81
N VAL A 162 28.22 -13.84 4.00
CA VAL A 162 28.01 -15.28 3.99
C VAL A 162 29.17 -15.97 3.24
N LYS A 163 29.49 -17.22 3.61
CA LYS A 163 30.63 -17.96 3.08
C LYS A 163 30.29 -18.76 1.83
N ASP A 164 29.05 -19.06 1.61
CA ASP A 164 28.52 -19.86 0.51
C ASP A 164 28.41 -19.07 -0.82
N LYS A 165 28.71 -17.77 -0.78
CA LYS A 165 28.69 -16.87 -1.94
C LYS A 165 29.97 -16.02 -1.97
N SER A 166 30.34 -15.55 -3.16
CA SER A 166 31.47 -14.67 -3.37
C SER A 166 31.10 -13.20 -3.32
N ALA A 167 32.02 -12.35 -2.86
CA ALA A 167 31.85 -10.90 -2.98
C ALA A 167 31.74 -10.48 -4.46
N PRO A 168 30.89 -9.50 -4.79
CA PRO A 168 30.10 -8.63 -3.92
C PRO A 168 28.69 -9.18 -3.60
N HIS A 169 28.36 -10.42 -3.95
CA HIS A 169 27.03 -11.03 -3.93
C HIS A 169 26.73 -11.79 -2.63
N ASN A 170 27.29 -11.37 -1.50
CA ASN A 170 27.30 -12.19 -0.27
C ASN A 170 27.04 -11.44 1.03
N VAL A 171 26.48 -10.24 0.98
CA VAL A 171 26.15 -9.47 2.19
C VAL A 171 24.76 -9.84 2.68
N ALA A 172 24.64 -10.23 3.93
CA ALA A 172 23.37 -10.53 4.58
C ALA A 172 23.13 -9.62 5.79
N THR A 173 21.86 -9.51 6.19
CA THR A 173 21.41 -8.86 7.41
C THR A 173 20.21 -9.61 8.00
N SER A 174 19.61 -9.10 9.08
CA SER A 174 18.36 -9.62 9.65
C SER A 174 17.39 -8.49 9.97
N ILE A 175 16.10 -8.81 10.10
CA ILE A 175 15.07 -7.83 10.50
C ILE A 175 15.39 -7.25 11.88
N ALA A 176 15.80 -8.07 12.83
CA ALA A 176 16.18 -7.63 14.18
C ALA A 176 17.31 -6.59 14.14
N LYS A 177 18.37 -6.83 13.33
CA LYS A 177 19.48 -5.89 13.19
C LYS A 177 19.10 -4.59 12.51
N ILE A 178 18.23 -4.62 11.52
CA ILE A 178 17.69 -3.42 10.89
C ILE A 178 16.89 -2.60 11.90
N LYS A 179 16.01 -3.24 12.69
CA LYS A 179 15.21 -2.58 13.73
C LYS A 179 16.11 -1.95 14.81
N GLU A 180 17.15 -2.65 15.27
CA GLU A 180 18.14 -2.14 16.22
C GLU A 180 18.82 -0.85 15.72
N ILE A 181 19.25 -0.85 14.46
CA ILE A 181 19.86 0.33 13.84
C ILE A 181 18.85 1.47 13.68
N ALA A 182 17.63 1.19 13.23
CA ALA A 182 16.58 2.18 13.05
C ALA A 182 16.22 2.88 14.38
N GLN A 183 16.13 2.12 15.47
CA GLN A 183 15.91 2.66 16.82
C GLN A 183 17.08 3.55 17.25
N ARG A 184 18.33 3.11 17.06
CA ARG A 184 19.52 3.92 17.37
C ARG A 184 19.57 5.23 16.56
N LYS A 185 19.04 5.22 15.35
CA LYS A 185 18.90 6.41 14.46
C LYS A 185 17.65 7.25 14.81
N ASN A 186 16.87 6.88 15.82
CA ASN A 186 15.61 7.54 16.19
C ASN A 186 14.59 7.59 15.05
N TYR A 187 14.55 6.57 14.20
CA TYR A 187 13.54 6.47 13.17
C TYR A 187 12.19 6.04 13.76
N ARG A 188 11.11 6.59 13.23
CA ARG A 188 9.76 6.13 13.55
C ARG A 188 9.62 4.65 13.16
N MET A 189 9.12 3.84 14.10
CA MET A 189 9.05 2.37 13.94
C MET A 189 7.66 1.88 13.53
N THR A 190 6.66 2.75 13.53
CA THR A 190 5.28 2.42 13.17
C THR A 190 4.84 3.20 11.94
N SER A 191 3.88 2.65 11.19
CA SER A 191 3.24 3.31 10.05
C SER A 191 1.80 2.84 9.93
N ASP A 192 0.91 3.79 9.73
CA ASP A 192 -0.50 3.59 9.40
C ASP A 192 -0.75 3.60 7.87
N LYS A 193 0.33 3.72 7.09
CA LYS A 193 0.24 3.69 5.63
C LYS A 193 -0.40 2.38 5.15
N LYS A 194 -1.49 2.52 4.41
CA LYS A 194 -2.14 1.40 3.73
C LYS A 194 -1.29 0.91 2.56
N SER A 195 -1.57 -0.29 2.07
CA SER A 195 -0.92 -0.79 0.85
C SER A 195 -1.16 0.17 -0.32
N VAL A 196 -0.14 0.35 -1.15
CA VAL A 196 -0.24 1.11 -2.41
C VAL A 196 -1.05 0.36 -3.48
N LEU A 197 -1.20 -0.95 -3.31
CA LEU A 197 -2.03 -1.78 -4.18
C LEU A 197 -3.39 -2.05 -3.51
N HIS A 198 -4.43 -2.09 -4.34
CA HIS A 198 -5.76 -2.51 -3.92
C HIS A 198 -5.92 -4.02 -4.15
N TYR A 199 -6.39 -4.70 -3.14
CA TYR A 199 -6.63 -6.14 -3.19
C TYR A 199 -8.13 -6.42 -3.12
N VAL A 200 -8.57 -7.48 -3.76
CA VAL A 200 -9.94 -7.99 -3.70
C VAL A 200 -10.01 -9.17 -2.76
N THR A 201 -11.15 -9.35 -2.09
CA THR A 201 -11.42 -10.48 -1.18
C THR A 201 -12.08 -11.64 -1.88
N ASP A 202 -12.73 -11.37 -3.00
CA ASP A 202 -13.53 -12.34 -3.72
C ASP A 202 -12.96 -12.56 -5.13
N ASP A 203 -13.21 -13.72 -5.70
CA ASP A 203 -12.79 -14.04 -7.06
C ASP A 203 -13.42 -13.08 -8.07
N VAL A 204 -12.59 -12.38 -8.83
CA VAL A 204 -13.02 -11.48 -9.90
C VAL A 204 -13.03 -12.24 -11.23
N LYS A 205 -14.21 -12.40 -11.83
CA LYS A 205 -14.32 -12.88 -13.22
C LYS A 205 -14.10 -11.71 -14.17
N LEU A 206 -13.06 -11.78 -14.97
CA LEU A 206 -12.79 -10.83 -16.04
C LEU A 206 -13.48 -11.32 -17.32
N GLU A 207 -14.62 -10.73 -17.69
CA GLU A 207 -15.41 -11.15 -18.85
C GLU A 207 -14.64 -11.04 -20.18
N ASN A 208 -13.74 -10.06 -20.28
CA ASN A 208 -12.91 -9.79 -21.47
C ASN A 208 -11.41 -10.00 -21.22
N GLY A 209 -11.06 -10.74 -20.17
CA GLY A 209 -9.67 -11.02 -19.82
C GLY A 209 -9.02 -11.99 -20.81
N GLN A 210 -7.76 -11.75 -21.13
CA GLN A 210 -6.95 -12.72 -21.87
C GLN A 210 -6.37 -13.74 -20.89
N LYS A 211 -6.23 -15.00 -21.31
CA LYS A 211 -5.49 -16.00 -20.54
C LYS A 211 -4.04 -15.58 -20.35
N ALA A 212 -3.56 -15.65 -19.12
CA ALA A 212 -2.19 -15.32 -18.76
C ALA A 212 -1.49 -16.51 -18.08
N ASP A 213 -1.61 -17.72 -18.64
CA ASP A 213 -0.98 -18.92 -18.10
C ASP A 213 0.55 -18.79 -18.06
N THR A 214 1.11 -18.00 -18.94
CA THR A 214 2.53 -17.64 -18.95
C THR A 214 2.70 -16.17 -19.23
N ILE A 215 3.49 -15.48 -18.41
CA ILE A 215 3.88 -14.07 -18.59
C ILE A 215 5.40 -14.03 -18.71
N THR A 216 5.91 -13.39 -19.77
CA THR A 216 7.34 -13.22 -20.00
C THR A 216 7.67 -11.74 -20.04
N ILE A 217 8.62 -11.32 -19.20
CA ILE A 217 9.06 -9.92 -19.09
C ILE A 217 10.54 -9.86 -19.47
N PRO A 218 10.86 -9.39 -20.69
CA PRO A 218 12.25 -9.14 -21.08
C PRO A 218 12.68 -7.78 -20.51
N TYR A 219 13.67 -7.78 -19.62
CA TYR A 219 14.27 -6.55 -19.08
C TYR A 219 15.30 -5.92 -20.03
N THR A 220 15.81 -6.73 -20.98
CA THR A 220 16.77 -6.28 -21.98
C THR A 220 16.45 -6.90 -23.35
N ASN A 221 16.99 -6.31 -24.41
CA ASN A 221 16.84 -6.85 -25.77
C ASN A 221 17.59 -8.19 -25.98
N THR A 222 18.45 -8.55 -25.03
CA THR A 222 19.09 -9.86 -24.98
C THR A 222 18.37 -10.71 -23.94
N ASN A 223 18.13 -11.99 -24.23
CA ASN A 223 17.43 -12.91 -23.31
C ASN A 223 18.17 -13.17 -21.97
N SER A 224 19.27 -12.45 -21.73
CA SER A 224 20.11 -12.62 -20.54
C SER A 224 19.43 -12.22 -19.22
N ASN A 225 18.40 -11.36 -19.30
CA ASN A 225 17.63 -10.93 -18.11
C ASN A 225 16.14 -10.95 -18.42
N THR A 226 15.60 -12.14 -18.60
CA THR A 226 14.18 -12.38 -18.82
C THR A 226 13.59 -13.08 -17.62
N VAL A 227 12.47 -12.53 -17.13
CA VAL A 227 11.68 -13.13 -16.05
C VAL A 227 10.44 -13.78 -16.67
N LYS A 228 10.15 -15.00 -16.27
CA LYS A 228 8.97 -15.75 -16.68
C LYS A 228 8.13 -16.09 -15.45
N TYR A 229 6.83 -15.91 -15.58
CA TYR A 229 5.85 -16.40 -14.62
C TYR A 229 4.99 -17.47 -15.28
N THR A 230 4.75 -18.56 -14.56
CA THR A 230 3.84 -19.63 -15.00
C THR A 230 2.75 -19.81 -13.95
N TYR A 231 1.50 -19.73 -14.37
CA TYR A 231 0.35 -19.87 -13.47
C TYR A 231 0.18 -21.32 -13.04
N ASP A 232 0.02 -21.52 -11.76
CA ASP A 232 -0.33 -22.79 -11.14
C ASP A 232 -1.79 -22.70 -10.69
N ALA A 233 -2.66 -23.49 -11.33
CA ALA A 233 -4.09 -23.48 -11.07
C ALA A 233 -4.46 -24.14 -9.72
N GLU A 234 -3.64 -25.03 -9.17
CA GLU A 234 -3.89 -25.67 -7.89
C GLU A 234 -3.66 -24.71 -6.73
N THR A 235 -2.58 -23.93 -6.80
CA THR A 235 -2.23 -22.96 -5.77
C THR A 235 -2.78 -21.57 -6.04
N GLN A 236 -3.34 -21.31 -7.23
CA GLN A 236 -3.78 -20.02 -7.72
C GLN A 236 -2.68 -18.95 -7.67
N ARG A 237 -1.44 -19.34 -7.95
CA ARG A 237 -0.25 -18.49 -7.88
C ARG A 237 0.57 -18.58 -9.16
N TYR A 238 1.40 -17.57 -9.36
CA TYR A 238 2.42 -17.60 -10.39
C TYR A 238 3.75 -18.07 -9.81
N GLN A 239 4.30 -19.13 -10.38
CA GLN A 239 5.68 -19.52 -10.14
C GLN A 239 6.60 -18.61 -10.95
N ARG A 240 7.54 -17.95 -10.30
CA ARG A 240 8.53 -17.06 -10.95
C ARG A 240 9.79 -17.82 -11.32
N TYR A 241 10.28 -17.58 -12.52
CA TYR A 241 11.56 -18.06 -13.02
C TYR A 241 12.41 -16.86 -13.45
N SER A 242 13.65 -16.87 -13.09
CA SER A 242 14.63 -15.87 -13.53
C SER A 242 15.94 -16.54 -13.83
N LYS A 243 16.56 -16.22 -14.96
CA LYS A 243 17.86 -16.78 -15.38
C LYS A 243 17.88 -18.31 -15.44
N GLY A 244 16.72 -18.93 -15.67
CA GLY A 244 16.55 -20.38 -15.78
C GLY A 244 16.27 -21.10 -14.45
N ASP A 245 16.33 -20.39 -13.33
CA ASP A 245 16.08 -20.96 -12.00
C ASP A 245 14.66 -20.59 -11.50
N ILE A 246 14.07 -21.47 -10.66
CA ILE A 246 12.81 -21.24 -9.95
C ILE A 246 13.08 -20.34 -8.73
N PHE A 247 12.17 -19.41 -8.47
CA PHE A 247 12.22 -18.49 -7.33
C PHE A 247 11.01 -18.65 -6.43
#